data_e8f49e65b148181e288e3bbff6941d86
#
_entry.id   e8f49e65b148181e288e3bbff6941d86
#
_cell.length_a   1.000
_cell.length_b   1.000
_cell.length_c   1.000
_cell.angle_alpha   90.00
_cell.angle_beta   90.00
_cell.angle_gamma   90.00
#
_symmetry.space_group_name_H-M   'P 1'
#
loop_
_entity.id
_entity.type
_entity.pdbx_description
1 polymer ?
#
loop_
_entity_poly.entity_id
_entity_poly.type
_entity_poly.pdbx_seq_one_letter_code
_entity_poly.pdbx_strand_id
1 'polypeptide(L)'
;MANYKTLEDLVNIDSPTGYTDKASKYIFDLLSQMGYKPRYTNKGAVACALGEKPTLAIAAHVDTLGAVVSGIKSDGTLNFSPLGGLLLTSAEGEYVSIITLKEKVFTGTLLFNNPSAHANRDRESTNRSVENMHIRLDEEVYKKEDVAKLGISVGDIVAFEPRYREYKNGFIKSRFMDNKAGCYVLFELARYCKEKKIAPPVEIFFSNYEEVGHGGTVGYSDTISELLVIDMGVLGDACEGSEVKCSICAKDSSGPYDYEFRKKLVQLAEANKIPYAVDVYPYYGSDGSAALRAGKDYKVALIGPGVAASHGVERTHKKGIQATIDLCIKYIESRGKKLAIKYHKNR
;
A
#
# COMPACT_ATOMS: atom_id res chain seq x y z
N MET A 1 8.31 -20.72 8.59
CA MET A 1 6.95 -20.18 8.49
C MET A 1 7.06 -18.68 8.32
N ALA A 2 6.28 -18.09 7.44
CA ALA A 2 6.25 -16.65 7.25
C ALA A 2 5.90 -15.94 8.58
N ASN A 3 6.66 -14.90 8.93
CA ASN A 3 6.48 -14.16 10.17
C ASN A 3 5.59 -12.93 9.92
N TYR A 4 4.29 -13.08 10.09
CA TYR A 4 3.32 -11.98 9.89
C TYR A 4 3.46 -10.83 10.91
N LYS A 5 4.32 -10.98 11.93
CA LYS A 5 4.65 -9.88 12.84
C LYS A 5 5.23 -8.66 12.11
N THR A 6 6.03 -8.88 11.05
CA THR A 6 6.53 -7.79 10.20
C THR A 6 5.40 -7.02 9.52
N LEU A 7 4.35 -7.72 9.05
CA LEU A 7 3.17 -7.07 8.48
C LEU A 7 2.39 -6.29 9.55
N GLU A 8 2.14 -6.90 10.72
CA GLU A 8 1.47 -6.23 11.84
C GLU A 8 2.21 -4.98 12.27
N ASP A 9 3.54 -5.06 12.44
CA ASP A 9 4.35 -3.91 12.84
C ASP A 9 4.27 -2.78 11.80
N LEU A 10 4.38 -3.12 10.50
CA LEU A 10 4.32 -2.13 9.42
C LEU A 10 2.93 -1.49 9.30
N VAL A 11 1.86 -2.26 9.49
CA VAL A 11 0.48 -1.75 9.48
C VAL A 11 0.24 -0.76 10.60
N ASN A 12 0.81 -1.00 11.78
CA ASN A 12 0.65 -0.14 12.95
C ASN A 12 1.56 1.10 12.95
N ILE A 13 2.38 1.29 11.92
CA ILE A 13 3.12 2.55 11.73
C ILE A 13 2.30 3.48 10.86
N ASP A 14 1.88 4.62 11.43
CA ASP A 14 1.18 5.68 10.70
C ASP A 14 2.01 6.14 9.51
N SER A 15 1.41 6.10 8.33
CA SER A 15 2.06 6.53 7.10
C SER A 15 1.10 7.13 6.07
N PRO A 16 0.19 8.05 6.44
CA PRO A 16 -0.59 8.78 5.46
C PRO A 16 0.32 9.41 4.40
N THR A 17 -0.17 9.47 3.16
CA THR A 17 0.60 10.07 2.06
C THR A 17 1.16 11.44 2.45
N GLY A 18 2.47 11.62 2.26
CA GLY A 18 3.22 12.81 2.69
C GLY A 18 3.79 12.72 4.11
N TYR A 19 3.43 11.71 4.90
CA TYR A 19 3.98 11.44 6.24
C TYR A 19 4.45 9.98 6.35
N THR A 20 5.40 9.58 5.54
CA THR A 20 5.82 8.17 5.42
C THR A 20 7.17 7.87 6.07
N ASP A 21 7.86 8.85 6.63
CA ASP A 21 9.26 8.72 7.07
C ASP A 21 9.47 7.61 8.11
N LYS A 22 8.55 7.45 9.06
CA LYS A 22 8.64 6.41 10.09
C LYS A 22 8.53 5.01 9.49
N ALA A 23 7.59 4.81 8.55
CA ALA A 23 7.42 3.55 7.87
C ALA A 23 8.59 3.27 6.90
N SER A 24 9.05 4.28 6.15
CA SER A 24 10.24 4.18 5.30
C SER A 24 11.49 3.84 6.12
N LYS A 25 11.65 4.43 7.30
CA LYS A 25 12.76 4.11 8.21
C LYS A 25 12.69 2.67 8.72
N TYR A 26 11.51 2.19 9.11
CA TYR A 26 11.32 0.80 9.53
C TYR A 26 11.74 -0.18 8.42
N ILE A 27 11.31 0.11 7.17
CA ILE A 27 11.67 -0.68 5.98
C ILE A 27 13.19 -0.67 5.77
N PHE A 28 13.79 0.52 5.81
CA PHE A 28 15.24 0.69 5.62
C PHE A 28 16.04 -0.09 6.67
N ASP A 29 15.66 0.03 7.93
CA ASP A 29 16.34 -0.63 9.04
C ASP A 29 16.22 -2.16 8.93
N LEU A 30 15.04 -2.68 8.58
CA LEU A 30 14.80 -4.11 8.43
C LEU A 30 15.62 -4.71 7.28
N LEU A 31 15.69 -4.04 6.13
CA LEU A 31 16.53 -4.47 5.00
C LEU A 31 18.03 -4.41 5.35
N SER A 32 18.45 -3.37 6.09
CA SER A 32 19.82 -3.24 6.57
C SER A 32 20.20 -4.38 7.53
N GLN A 33 19.31 -4.74 8.46
CA GLN A 33 19.49 -5.89 9.38
C GLN A 33 19.59 -7.22 8.62
N MET A 34 18.91 -7.36 7.49
CA MET A 34 19.07 -8.50 6.59
C MET A 34 20.41 -8.48 5.83
N GLY A 35 21.24 -7.45 6.00
CA GLY A 35 22.55 -7.29 5.34
C GLY A 35 22.43 -6.80 3.88
N TYR A 36 21.37 -6.11 3.53
CA TYR A 36 21.25 -5.36 2.28
C TYR A 36 21.75 -3.91 2.45
N LYS A 37 21.84 -3.18 1.33
CA LYS A 37 22.22 -1.75 1.29
C LYS A 37 21.07 -0.94 0.68
N PRO A 38 19.98 -0.70 1.43
CA PRO A 38 18.89 0.13 0.94
C PRO A 38 19.33 1.59 0.78
N ARG A 39 18.63 2.34 -0.05
CA ARG A 39 18.79 3.79 -0.23
C ARG A 39 17.46 4.50 -0.18
N TYR A 40 17.47 5.74 0.28
CA TYR A 40 16.32 6.62 0.14
C TYR A 40 16.35 7.32 -1.23
N THR A 41 15.18 7.55 -1.79
CA THR A 41 15.01 8.54 -2.87
C THR A 41 14.81 9.94 -2.27
N ASN A 42 14.85 10.97 -3.10
CA ASN A 42 14.56 12.34 -2.65
C ASN A 42 13.14 12.52 -2.10
N LYS A 43 12.20 11.69 -2.53
CA LYS A 43 10.81 11.68 -2.03
C LYS A 43 10.61 10.83 -0.78
N GLY A 44 11.66 10.19 -0.25
CA GLY A 44 11.59 9.33 0.93
C GLY A 44 11.18 7.88 0.66
N ALA A 45 10.99 7.47 -0.60
CA ALA A 45 10.80 6.06 -0.96
C ALA A 45 12.10 5.27 -0.68
N VAL A 46 11.97 3.95 -0.43
CA VAL A 46 13.12 3.07 -0.14
C VAL A 46 13.33 2.13 -1.31
N ALA A 47 14.53 2.14 -1.88
CA ALA A 47 14.96 1.23 -2.94
C ALA A 47 16.09 0.33 -2.45
N CYS A 48 16.08 -0.94 -2.85
CA CYS A 48 17.11 -1.89 -2.47
C CYS A 48 17.38 -2.91 -3.58
N ALA A 49 18.59 -2.89 -4.11
CA ALA A 49 19.01 -3.91 -5.06
C ALA A 49 19.32 -5.22 -4.32
N LEU A 50 18.73 -6.33 -4.80
CA LEU A 50 18.97 -7.68 -4.29
C LEU A 50 20.21 -8.31 -4.92
N GLY A 51 20.64 -7.79 -6.08
CA GLY A 51 21.84 -8.19 -6.81
C GLY A 51 22.38 -7.04 -7.65
N GLU A 52 23.39 -7.32 -8.45
CA GLU A 52 24.03 -6.31 -9.30
C GLU A 52 23.21 -5.98 -10.56
N LYS A 53 23.30 -4.73 -11.00
CA LYS A 53 22.71 -4.24 -12.27
C LYS A 53 21.25 -4.68 -12.44
N PRO A 54 20.34 -4.25 -11.55
CA PRO A 54 18.95 -4.67 -11.59
C PRO A 54 18.29 -4.24 -12.90
N THR A 55 17.59 -5.16 -13.55
CA THR A 55 16.82 -4.92 -14.79
C THR A 55 15.32 -5.07 -14.58
N LEU A 56 14.92 -5.59 -13.43
CA LEU A 56 13.55 -5.68 -12.95
C LEU A 56 13.42 -4.88 -11.65
N ALA A 57 12.44 -4.00 -11.58
CA ALA A 57 11.97 -3.48 -10.30
C ALA A 57 10.72 -4.25 -9.87
N ILE A 58 10.61 -4.55 -8.57
CA ILE A 58 9.38 -5.03 -7.95
C ILE A 58 8.97 -4.00 -6.91
N ALA A 59 7.82 -3.36 -7.11
CA ALA A 59 7.40 -2.20 -6.32
C ALA A 59 6.11 -2.47 -5.54
N ALA A 60 6.02 -1.88 -4.35
CA ALA A 60 4.80 -1.78 -3.55
C ALA A 60 4.82 -0.46 -2.79
N HIS A 61 3.65 0.16 -2.55
CA HIS A 61 3.61 1.43 -1.83
C HIS A 61 3.46 1.26 -0.32
N VAL A 62 4.08 2.17 0.42
CA VAL A 62 4.07 2.18 1.89
C VAL A 62 3.10 3.22 2.45
N ASP A 63 2.75 4.23 1.65
CA ASP A 63 1.79 5.24 2.04
C ASP A 63 0.38 4.67 2.12
N THR A 64 -0.43 5.33 2.91
CA THR A 64 -1.81 4.93 3.20
C THR A 64 -2.75 6.11 3.02
N LEU A 65 -4.02 5.80 2.89
CA LEU A 65 -5.07 6.79 3.05
C LEU A 65 -4.96 7.49 4.42
N GLY A 66 -5.40 8.73 4.45
CA GLY A 66 -5.42 9.55 5.65
C GLY A 66 -6.17 10.85 5.41
N ALA A 67 -5.82 11.88 6.15
CA ALA A 67 -6.30 13.23 5.92
C ALA A 67 -5.30 14.27 6.46
N VAL A 68 -5.56 15.54 6.18
CA VAL A 68 -4.93 16.68 6.84
C VAL A 68 -6.00 17.56 7.49
N VAL A 69 -5.66 18.21 8.58
CA VAL A 69 -6.51 19.26 9.18
C VAL A 69 -6.64 20.41 8.17
N SER A 70 -7.85 20.71 7.72
CA SER A 70 -8.12 21.80 6.76
C SER A 70 -8.68 23.05 7.43
N GLY A 71 -9.12 22.96 8.67
CA GLY A 71 -9.64 24.10 9.44
C GLY A 71 -9.97 23.73 10.87
N ILE A 72 -10.10 24.75 11.72
CA ILE A 72 -10.53 24.62 13.11
C ILE A 72 -11.83 25.43 13.26
N LYS A 73 -12.89 24.73 13.66
CA LYS A 73 -14.21 25.33 13.85
C LYS A 73 -14.29 26.14 15.15
N SER A 74 -15.30 27.01 15.25
CA SER A 74 -15.51 27.86 16.44
C SER A 74 -15.79 27.06 17.72
N ASP A 75 -16.30 25.83 17.59
CA ASP A 75 -16.61 24.91 18.68
C ASP A 75 -15.42 23.98 19.08
N GLY A 76 -14.24 24.17 18.46
CA GLY A 76 -13.05 23.36 18.73
C GLY A 76 -12.99 22.04 17.93
N THR A 77 -13.98 21.70 17.11
CA THR A 77 -13.87 20.56 16.21
C THR A 77 -13.03 20.90 14.98
N LEU A 78 -12.48 19.86 14.30
CA LEU A 78 -11.60 20.06 13.16
C LEU A 78 -12.32 19.71 11.85
N ASN A 79 -12.14 20.55 10.84
CA ASN A 79 -12.35 20.19 9.45
C ASN A 79 -11.14 19.41 8.95
N PHE A 80 -11.35 18.54 7.97
CA PHE A 80 -10.30 17.73 7.38
C PHE A 80 -10.38 17.70 5.85
N SER A 81 -9.28 17.39 5.21
CA SER A 81 -9.21 17.13 3.77
C SER A 81 -8.61 15.74 3.57
N PRO A 82 -9.29 14.80 2.91
CA PRO A 82 -8.78 13.46 2.67
C PRO A 82 -7.47 13.46 1.87
N LEU A 83 -6.60 12.50 2.17
CA LEU A 83 -5.46 12.10 1.37
C LEU A 83 -5.80 10.76 0.70
N GLY A 84 -5.84 10.77 -0.63
CA GLY A 84 -6.29 9.63 -1.43
C GLY A 84 -7.81 9.41 -1.40
N GLY A 85 -8.23 8.24 -1.85
CA GLY A 85 -9.64 7.87 -2.05
C GLY A 85 -10.36 7.37 -0.80
N LEU A 86 -10.26 8.07 0.33
CA LEU A 86 -10.90 7.67 1.59
C LEU A 86 -12.42 7.56 1.47
N LEU A 87 -12.97 6.37 1.79
CA LEU A 87 -14.41 6.13 1.85
C LEU A 87 -14.98 6.66 3.18
N LEU A 88 -15.59 7.85 3.16
CA LEU A 88 -16.12 8.49 4.37
C LEU A 88 -17.22 7.67 5.07
N THR A 89 -17.98 6.88 4.33
CA THR A 89 -18.99 5.97 4.88
C THR A 89 -18.38 4.84 5.73
N SER A 90 -17.15 4.42 5.42
CA SER A 90 -16.40 3.43 6.20
C SER A 90 -15.55 4.05 7.31
N ALA A 91 -15.38 5.38 7.26
CA ALA A 91 -14.53 6.12 8.19
C ALA A 91 -15.32 6.80 9.32
N GLU A 92 -16.67 6.88 9.22
CA GLU A 92 -17.51 7.40 10.30
C GLU A 92 -17.35 6.55 11.57
N GLY A 93 -17.01 7.20 12.68
CA GLY A 93 -16.78 6.54 13.97
C GLY A 93 -15.38 5.98 14.18
N GLU A 94 -14.47 6.14 13.19
CA GLU A 94 -13.10 5.67 13.35
C GLU A 94 -12.28 6.60 14.25
N TYR A 95 -11.39 5.99 15.02
CA TYR A 95 -10.41 6.70 15.82
C TYR A 95 -9.29 7.23 14.93
N VAL A 96 -8.82 8.41 15.25
CA VAL A 96 -7.76 9.09 14.51
C VAL A 96 -6.68 9.63 15.45
N SER A 97 -5.46 9.69 14.93
CA SER A 97 -4.34 10.41 15.52
C SER A 97 -4.11 11.72 14.75
N ILE A 98 -4.07 12.84 15.44
CA ILE A 98 -3.70 14.14 14.88
C ILE A 98 -2.23 14.38 15.22
N ILE A 99 -1.37 14.42 14.21
CA ILE A 99 0.08 14.53 14.35
C ILE A 99 0.49 15.93 13.94
N THR A 100 0.98 16.72 14.91
CA THR A 100 1.37 18.11 14.68
C THR A 100 2.76 18.22 14.08
N LEU A 101 3.11 19.38 13.51
CA LEU A 101 4.46 19.67 13.02
C LEU A 101 5.55 19.55 14.10
N LYS A 102 5.19 19.54 15.39
CA LYS A 102 6.11 19.30 16.52
C LYS A 102 6.11 17.85 16.99
N GLU A 103 5.58 16.94 16.18
CA GLU A 103 5.48 15.50 16.49
C GLU A 103 4.67 15.18 17.76
N LYS A 104 3.84 16.10 18.25
CA LYS A 104 2.85 15.79 19.28
C LYS A 104 1.68 15.05 18.63
N VAL A 105 1.16 14.07 19.32
CA VAL A 105 0.03 13.25 18.88
C VAL A 105 -1.15 13.49 19.81
N PHE A 106 -2.29 13.84 19.23
CA PHE A 106 -3.59 13.92 19.91
C PHE A 106 -4.51 12.89 19.30
N THR A 107 -5.48 12.42 20.08
CA THR A 107 -6.49 11.48 19.59
C THR A 107 -7.82 12.16 19.33
N GLY A 108 -8.64 11.53 18.51
CA GLY A 108 -9.98 12.00 18.22
C GLY A 108 -10.81 10.95 17.48
N THR A 109 -12.01 11.35 17.09
CA THR A 109 -12.94 10.50 16.34
C THR A 109 -13.50 11.26 15.16
N LEU A 110 -13.51 10.63 13.97
CA LEU A 110 -14.20 11.18 12.81
C LEU A 110 -15.70 10.92 12.95
N LEU A 111 -16.48 11.98 13.02
CA LEU A 111 -17.92 11.93 13.27
C LEU A 111 -18.69 12.70 12.19
N PHE A 112 -19.92 12.26 12.00
CA PHE A 112 -20.92 13.04 11.28
C PHE A 112 -21.32 14.29 12.09
N ASN A 113 -21.64 15.39 11.42
CA ASN A 113 -22.15 16.59 12.09
C ASN A 113 -23.49 16.27 12.77
N ASN A 114 -23.64 16.69 14.04
CA ASN A 114 -24.76 16.32 14.88
C ASN A 114 -25.00 14.79 14.94
N PRO A 115 -24.05 14.01 15.49
CA PRO A 115 -23.99 12.55 15.34
C PRO A 115 -25.01 11.79 16.19
N SER A 116 -25.69 12.46 17.13
CA SER A 116 -26.63 11.80 18.05
C SER A 116 -27.91 11.35 17.35
N ALA A 117 -28.22 10.05 17.41
CA ALA A 117 -29.46 9.50 16.86
C ALA A 117 -30.73 10.09 17.51
N HIS A 118 -30.64 10.54 18.75
CA HIS A 118 -31.76 11.12 19.47
C HIS A 118 -31.99 12.62 19.17
N ALA A 119 -31.01 13.29 18.51
CA ALA A 119 -31.07 14.71 18.22
C ALA A 119 -31.10 15.02 16.73
N ASN A 120 -30.90 14.04 15.86
CA ASN A 120 -30.83 14.22 14.41
C ASN A 120 -31.63 13.14 13.68
N ARG A 121 -32.81 13.51 13.15
CA ARG A 121 -33.69 12.60 12.40
C ARG A 121 -33.20 12.36 10.97
N ASP A 122 -32.45 13.29 10.39
CA ASP A 122 -31.99 13.24 8.98
C ASP A 122 -30.61 12.59 8.85
N ARG A 123 -30.06 12.06 9.94
CA ARG A 123 -28.72 11.47 9.98
C ARG A 123 -28.53 10.36 8.96
N GLU A 124 -29.52 9.50 8.75
CA GLU A 124 -29.41 8.36 7.83
C GLU A 124 -29.51 8.76 6.36
N SER A 125 -30.28 9.82 6.05
CA SER A 125 -30.51 10.31 4.69
C SER A 125 -29.45 11.31 4.21
N THR A 126 -28.65 11.87 5.12
CA THR A 126 -27.62 12.85 4.77
C THR A 126 -26.34 12.19 4.32
N ASN A 127 -25.78 12.61 3.17
CA ASN A 127 -24.53 12.09 2.63
C ASN A 127 -23.35 12.29 3.59
N ARG A 128 -22.46 11.31 3.62
CA ARG A 128 -21.14 11.45 4.25
C ARG A 128 -20.22 12.17 3.29
N SER A 129 -19.94 13.41 3.61
CA SER A 129 -19.05 14.30 2.86
C SER A 129 -18.16 15.09 3.82
N VAL A 130 -17.11 15.70 3.33
CA VAL A 130 -16.21 16.51 4.16
C VAL A 130 -16.92 17.70 4.83
N GLU A 131 -17.97 18.22 4.21
CA GLU A 131 -18.79 19.31 4.75
C GLU A 131 -19.69 18.84 5.89
N ASN A 132 -20.10 17.57 5.85
CA ASN A 132 -21.03 16.96 6.79
C ASN A 132 -20.35 16.18 7.91
N MET A 133 -19.03 16.19 7.95
CA MET A 133 -18.25 15.46 8.95
C MET A 133 -17.20 16.38 9.60
N HIS A 134 -16.72 15.96 10.76
CA HIS A 134 -15.67 16.66 11.51
C HIS A 134 -14.88 15.66 12.37
N ILE A 135 -13.71 16.08 12.81
CA ILE A 135 -12.95 15.36 13.85
C ILE A 135 -13.22 16.05 15.19
N ARG A 136 -13.68 15.25 16.16
CA ARG A 136 -13.79 15.65 17.55
C ARG A 136 -12.57 15.16 18.29
N LEU A 137 -11.83 16.09 18.94
CA LEU A 137 -10.66 15.77 19.74
C LEU A 137 -11.07 15.15 21.09
N ASP A 138 -10.24 14.26 21.61
CA ASP A 138 -10.37 13.69 22.95
C ASP A 138 -9.66 14.57 24.01
N GLU A 139 -9.88 15.90 23.89
CA GLU A 139 -9.30 16.95 24.71
C GLU A 139 -10.39 17.91 25.22
N GLU A 140 -10.12 18.62 26.30
CA GLU A 140 -11.02 19.66 26.83
C GLU A 140 -10.93 20.94 25.96
N VAL A 141 -11.49 20.88 24.76
CA VAL A 141 -11.55 21.99 23.81
C VAL A 141 -13.01 22.33 23.49
N TYR A 142 -13.36 23.58 23.62
CA TYR A 142 -14.73 24.09 23.40
C TYR A 142 -14.76 25.25 22.41
N LYS A 143 -13.60 25.74 21.99
CA LYS A 143 -13.43 26.82 21.04
C LYS A 143 -12.09 26.74 20.33
N LYS A 144 -11.99 27.48 19.23
CA LYS A 144 -10.80 27.49 18.36
C LYS A 144 -9.50 27.82 19.12
N GLU A 145 -9.56 28.72 20.08
CA GLU A 145 -8.40 29.16 20.87
C GLU A 145 -7.84 28.02 21.76
N ASP A 146 -8.69 27.11 22.20
CA ASP A 146 -8.24 25.98 23.02
C ASP A 146 -7.44 24.99 22.17
N VAL A 147 -7.89 24.72 20.94
CA VAL A 147 -7.16 23.89 19.97
C VAL A 147 -5.80 24.52 19.62
N ALA A 148 -5.76 25.84 19.43
CA ALA A 148 -4.52 26.55 19.15
C ALA A 148 -3.49 26.43 20.30
N LYS A 149 -3.94 26.36 21.56
CA LYS A 149 -3.06 26.15 22.74
C LYS A 149 -2.43 24.75 22.74
N LEU A 150 -3.11 23.73 22.17
CA LEU A 150 -2.54 22.39 21.99
C LEU A 150 -1.43 22.40 20.94
N GLY A 151 -1.44 23.39 20.03
CA GLY A 151 -0.49 23.52 18.93
C GLY A 151 -0.95 22.81 17.66
N ILE A 152 -2.23 22.42 17.59
CA ILE A 152 -2.85 21.86 16.38
C ILE A 152 -3.12 23.00 15.39
N SER A 153 -2.79 22.78 14.13
CA SER A 153 -2.90 23.75 13.05
C SER A 153 -3.37 23.12 11.73
N VAL A 154 -3.77 23.97 10.81
CA VAL A 154 -4.05 23.55 9.44
C VAL A 154 -2.80 22.94 8.82
N GLY A 155 -2.95 21.80 8.15
CA GLY A 155 -1.86 21.02 7.58
C GLY A 155 -1.34 19.87 8.47
N ASP A 156 -1.74 19.82 9.74
CA ASP A 156 -1.40 18.68 10.60
C ASP A 156 -2.00 17.39 10.05
N ILE A 157 -1.27 16.29 10.21
CA ILE A 157 -1.62 14.98 9.66
C ILE A 157 -2.72 14.32 10.50
N VAL A 158 -3.64 13.66 9.81
CA VAL A 158 -4.66 12.81 10.42
C VAL A 158 -4.46 11.38 9.95
N ALA A 159 -4.04 10.50 10.86
CA ALA A 159 -3.89 9.07 10.62
C ALA A 159 -5.06 8.30 11.24
N PHE A 160 -5.60 7.32 10.51
CA PHE A 160 -6.69 6.47 10.99
C PHE A 160 -6.14 5.23 11.66
N GLU A 161 -6.81 4.75 12.71
CA GLU A 161 -6.45 3.50 13.38
C GLU A 161 -6.56 2.33 12.40
N PRO A 162 -5.51 1.50 12.24
CA PRO A 162 -5.51 0.39 11.28
C PRO A 162 -6.42 -0.76 11.69
N ARG A 163 -6.65 -0.98 12.99
CA ARG A 163 -7.52 -2.03 13.55
C ARG A 163 -7.08 -3.45 13.14
N TYR A 164 -5.76 -3.70 13.14
CA TYR A 164 -5.19 -4.99 12.74
C TYR A 164 -5.70 -6.14 13.61
N ARG A 165 -6.15 -7.21 12.98
CA ARG A 165 -6.56 -8.46 13.62
C ARG A 165 -6.21 -9.66 12.75
N GLU A 166 -5.52 -10.62 13.34
CA GLU A 166 -5.23 -11.90 12.72
C GLU A 166 -6.11 -13.00 13.30
N TYR A 167 -6.63 -13.87 12.45
CA TYR A 167 -7.51 -14.96 12.82
C TYR A 167 -6.85 -16.33 12.65
N LYS A 168 -7.20 -17.30 13.50
CA LYS A 168 -6.62 -18.66 13.47
C LYS A 168 -6.84 -19.40 12.15
N ASN A 169 -7.88 -19.07 11.40
CA ASN A 169 -8.17 -19.65 10.08
C ASN A 169 -7.40 -18.98 8.93
N GLY A 170 -6.48 -18.03 9.24
CA GLY A 170 -5.59 -17.39 8.28
C GLY A 170 -6.08 -16.08 7.68
N PHE A 171 -7.28 -15.61 7.99
CA PHE A 171 -7.72 -14.28 7.62
C PHE A 171 -6.96 -13.21 8.42
N ILE A 172 -6.69 -12.08 7.75
CA ILE A 172 -6.17 -10.85 8.35
C ILE A 172 -7.14 -9.73 7.98
N LYS A 173 -7.58 -8.98 8.96
CA LYS A 173 -8.44 -7.83 8.80
C LYS A 173 -7.77 -6.58 9.36
N SER A 174 -7.73 -5.52 8.56
CA SER A 174 -7.15 -4.23 8.94
C SER A 174 -7.49 -3.20 7.89
N ARG A 175 -7.40 -1.90 8.19
CA ARG A 175 -7.15 -0.91 7.15
C ARG A 175 -5.73 -1.09 6.63
N PHE A 176 -5.46 -0.58 5.44
CA PHE A 176 -4.11 -0.48 4.88
C PHE A 176 -3.43 -1.82 4.53
N MET A 177 -4.22 -2.90 4.31
CA MET A 177 -3.70 -4.06 3.56
C MET A 177 -3.31 -3.62 2.14
N ASP A 178 -4.01 -2.64 1.60
CA ASP A 178 -3.63 -1.74 0.55
C ASP A 178 -2.69 -0.67 1.13
N ASN A 179 -1.34 -0.72 0.96
CA ASN A 179 -0.63 -1.84 0.29
C ASN A 179 0.50 -2.37 1.19
N LYS A 180 0.27 -2.36 2.51
CA LYS A 180 1.21 -2.96 3.47
C LYS A 180 1.41 -4.46 3.21
N ALA A 181 0.39 -5.14 2.66
CA ALA A 181 0.51 -6.54 2.25
C ALA A 181 1.51 -6.70 1.08
N GLY A 182 1.51 -5.79 0.11
CA GLY A 182 2.51 -5.76 -0.96
C GLY A 182 3.92 -5.48 -0.43
N CYS A 183 4.06 -4.52 0.49
CA CYS A 183 5.34 -4.28 1.17
C CYS A 183 5.86 -5.54 1.90
N TYR A 184 4.96 -6.28 2.56
CA TYR A 184 5.32 -7.53 3.21
C TYR A 184 5.81 -8.59 2.20
N VAL A 185 5.18 -8.68 1.01
CA VAL A 185 5.67 -9.55 -0.09
C VAL A 185 7.12 -9.21 -0.45
N LEU A 186 7.46 -7.92 -0.58
CA LEU A 186 8.84 -7.50 -0.89
C LEU A 186 9.84 -7.91 0.21
N PHE A 187 9.47 -7.85 1.49
CA PHE A 187 10.32 -8.36 2.57
C PHE A 187 10.55 -9.87 2.46
N GLU A 188 9.51 -10.65 2.17
CA GLU A 188 9.64 -12.10 2.01
C GLU A 188 10.50 -12.46 0.81
N LEU A 189 10.46 -11.68 -0.29
CA LEU A 189 11.38 -11.87 -1.42
C LEU A 189 12.84 -11.60 -1.02
N ALA A 190 13.10 -10.52 -0.28
CA ALA A 190 14.43 -10.22 0.21
C ALA A 190 14.94 -11.33 1.14
N ARG A 191 14.10 -11.83 2.06
CA ARG A 191 14.41 -12.94 2.96
C ARG A 191 14.72 -14.22 2.18
N TYR A 192 13.85 -14.58 1.23
CA TYR A 192 14.06 -15.73 0.34
C TYR A 192 15.41 -15.68 -0.38
N CYS A 193 15.77 -14.53 -0.97
CA CYS A 193 17.05 -14.37 -1.65
C CYS A 193 18.24 -14.57 -0.71
N LYS A 194 18.16 -14.08 0.54
CA LYS A 194 19.21 -14.31 1.55
C LYS A 194 19.31 -15.78 1.96
N GLU A 195 18.21 -16.43 2.27
CA GLU A 195 18.17 -17.85 2.67
C GLU A 195 18.70 -18.76 1.57
N LYS A 196 18.34 -18.47 0.32
CA LYS A 196 18.83 -19.23 -0.86
C LYS A 196 20.21 -18.82 -1.32
N LYS A 197 20.80 -17.76 -0.75
CA LYS A 197 22.10 -17.20 -1.16
C LYS A 197 22.13 -16.84 -2.65
N ILE A 198 21.05 -16.27 -3.17
CA ILE A 198 20.95 -15.80 -4.54
C ILE A 198 20.92 -14.27 -4.58
N ALA A 199 21.50 -13.69 -5.64
CA ALA A 199 21.55 -12.25 -5.88
C ALA A 199 20.98 -11.94 -7.27
N PRO A 200 19.66 -12.01 -7.47
CA PRO A 200 19.04 -11.78 -8.76
C PRO A 200 19.19 -10.30 -9.16
N PRO A 201 19.20 -9.96 -10.48
CA PRO A 201 19.27 -8.59 -10.96
C PRO A 201 17.91 -7.87 -10.77
N VAL A 202 17.49 -7.74 -9.53
CA VAL A 202 16.21 -7.20 -9.10
C VAL A 202 16.44 -6.07 -8.09
N GLU A 203 15.69 -5.00 -8.23
CA GLU A 203 15.52 -3.94 -7.24
C GLU A 203 14.12 -4.08 -6.61
N ILE A 204 14.02 -4.16 -5.31
CA ILE A 204 12.74 -3.97 -4.59
C ILE A 204 12.60 -2.48 -4.26
N PHE A 205 11.38 -1.98 -4.45
CA PHE A 205 11.09 -0.54 -4.34
C PHE A 205 9.83 -0.31 -3.51
N PHE A 206 9.99 0.31 -2.35
CA PHE A 206 8.88 0.71 -1.49
C PHE A 206 8.57 2.18 -1.78
N SER A 207 7.56 2.40 -2.62
CA SER A 207 7.15 3.73 -3.03
C SER A 207 6.34 4.44 -1.95
N ASN A 208 6.18 5.73 -2.13
CA ASN A 208 5.29 6.59 -1.37
C ASN A 208 4.56 7.53 -2.36
N TYR A 209 3.44 8.13 -1.96
CA TYR A 209 2.54 8.93 -2.80
C TYR A 209 1.78 8.12 -3.88
N GLU A 210 1.62 6.80 -3.74
CA GLU A 210 0.80 6.02 -4.66
C GLU A 210 -0.65 6.45 -4.59
N GLU A 211 -1.21 6.59 -3.39
CA GLU A 211 -2.61 6.91 -3.10
C GLU A 211 -3.07 8.26 -3.70
N VAL A 212 -2.12 9.09 -4.12
CA VAL A 212 -2.38 10.37 -4.82
C VAL A 212 -1.82 10.37 -6.25
N GLY A 213 -1.47 9.20 -6.78
CA GLY A 213 -1.24 8.95 -8.20
C GLY A 213 0.15 9.26 -8.75
N HIS A 214 1.20 9.42 -7.90
CA HIS A 214 2.56 9.69 -8.39
C HIS A 214 3.69 8.98 -7.62
N GLY A 215 3.39 7.83 -6.99
CA GLY A 215 4.34 7.05 -6.20
C GLY A 215 5.51 6.49 -7.01
N GLY A 216 5.22 5.62 -7.96
CA GLY A 216 6.18 4.87 -8.75
C GLY A 216 6.77 5.62 -9.96
N THR A 217 6.67 6.94 -10.02
CA THR A 217 7.07 7.72 -11.20
C THR A 217 8.58 7.85 -11.39
N VAL A 218 9.35 7.83 -10.32
CA VAL A 218 10.80 8.07 -10.31
C VAL A 218 11.50 7.29 -9.20
N GLY A 219 12.83 7.25 -9.24
CA GLY A 219 13.65 6.74 -8.14
C GLY A 219 14.16 5.31 -8.34
N TYR A 220 13.77 4.65 -9.41
CA TYR A 220 14.33 3.36 -9.82
C TYR A 220 15.76 3.51 -10.34
N SER A 221 16.52 2.41 -10.31
CA SER A 221 17.83 2.34 -10.98
C SER A 221 17.69 2.51 -12.49
N ASP A 222 18.65 3.18 -13.13
CA ASP A 222 18.61 3.52 -14.57
C ASP A 222 18.60 2.28 -15.50
N THR A 223 18.99 1.13 -15.00
CA THR A 223 19.04 -0.14 -15.75
C THR A 223 17.71 -0.88 -15.79
N ILE A 224 16.67 -0.37 -15.12
CA ILE A 224 15.35 -1.01 -15.07
C ILE A 224 14.67 -0.91 -16.44
N SER A 225 14.16 -2.04 -16.91
CA SER A 225 13.36 -2.17 -18.14
C SER A 225 12.03 -2.89 -17.93
N GLU A 226 11.88 -3.55 -16.78
CA GLU A 226 10.64 -4.22 -16.39
C GLU A 226 10.24 -3.77 -14.97
N LEU A 227 8.95 -3.53 -14.78
CA LEU A 227 8.37 -3.16 -13.49
C LEU A 227 7.22 -4.13 -13.15
N LEU A 228 7.40 -4.91 -12.12
CA LEU A 228 6.34 -5.72 -11.51
C LEU A 228 5.81 -4.97 -10.30
N VAL A 229 4.58 -4.50 -10.37
CA VAL A 229 3.93 -3.88 -9.22
C VAL A 229 3.25 -4.97 -8.40
N ILE A 230 3.49 -4.94 -7.10
CA ILE A 230 2.73 -5.72 -6.13
C ILE A 230 1.75 -4.76 -5.47
N ASP A 231 0.49 -4.92 -5.80
CA ASP A 231 -0.58 -4.10 -5.26
C ASP A 231 -1.83 -4.95 -5.10
N MET A 232 -2.80 -4.51 -4.31
CA MET A 232 -3.94 -5.35 -3.96
C MET A 232 -4.77 -5.78 -5.19
N GLY A 233 -5.24 -7.02 -5.18
CA GLY A 233 -6.23 -7.50 -6.14
C GLY A 233 -7.62 -7.06 -5.71
N VAL A 234 -8.31 -6.33 -6.58
CA VAL A 234 -9.69 -5.88 -6.35
C VAL A 234 -10.64 -7.09 -6.30
N LEU A 235 -11.51 -7.11 -5.30
CA LEU A 235 -12.56 -8.12 -5.18
C LEU A 235 -13.94 -7.46 -5.30
N GLY A 236 -14.78 -8.03 -6.13
CA GLY A 236 -16.14 -7.55 -6.37
C GLY A 236 -16.89 -8.50 -7.31
N ASP A 237 -18.17 -8.24 -7.55
CA ASP A 237 -19.07 -9.12 -8.32
C ASP A 237 -18.59 -9.37 -9.76
N ALA A 238 -17.77 -8.47 -10.32
CA ALA A 238 -17.23 -8.59 -11.67
C ALA A 238 -15.79 -9.15 -11.71
N CYS A 239 -15.25 -9.63 -10.57
CA CYS A 239 -13.89 -10.13 -10.45
C CYS A 239 -13.88 -11.62 -10.13
N GLU A 240 -12.96 -12.36 -10.76
CA GLU A 240 -12.70 -13.79 -10.51
C GLU A 240 -11.73 -14.00 -9.33
N GLY A 241 -11.13 -12.92 -8.84
CA GLY A 241 -10.22 -12.89 -7.70
C GLY A 241 -10.86 -13.34 -6.40
N SER A 242 -10.04 -13.72 -5.45
CA SER A 242 -10.47 -14.01 -4.08
C SER A 242 -9.32 -13.78 -3.09
N GLU A 243 -9.63 -13.64 -1.82
CA GLU A 243 -8.64 -13.42 -0.75
C GLU A 243 -7.59 -14.54 -0.64
N VAL A 244 -7.83 -15.71 -1.23
CA VAL A 244 -6.92 -16.87 -1.18
C VAL A 244 -6.13 -17.08 -2.46
N LYS A 245 -6.24 -16.19 -3.44
CA LYS A 245 -5.55 -16.23 -4.72
C LYS A 245 -4.59 -15.04 -4.87
N CYS A 246 -3.60 -15.19 -5.76
CA CYS A 246 -2.89 -14.06 -6.35
C CYS A 246 -3.72 -13.51 -7.50
N SER A 247 -4.04 -12.23 -7.49
CA SER A 247 -4.67 -11.55 -8.62
C SER A 247 -3.59 -11.11 -9.61
N ILE A 248 -3.87 -11.27 -10.92
CA ILE A 248 -3.04 -10.78 -12.04
C ILE A 248 -3.90 -9.81 -12.82
N CYS A 249 -3.56 -8.52 -12.78
CA CYS A 249 -4.33 -7.50 -13.48
C CYS A 249 -4.01 -7.49 -14.98
N ALA A 250 -5.03 -7.63 -15.80
CA ALA A 250 -4.87 -7.53 -17.25
C ALA A 250 -4.91 -6.10 -17.76
N LYS A 251 -5.73 -5.25 -17.10
CA LYS A 251 -5.97 -3.86 -17.46
C LYS A 251 -6.50 -3.11 -16.25
N ASP A 252 -6.01 -1.91 -16.03
CA ASP A 252 -6.59 -0.92 -15.12
C ASP A 252 -7.30 0.23 -15.88
N SER A 253 -7.63 1.32 -15.19
CA SER A 253 -8.28 2.50 -15.81
C SER A 253 -7.38 3.20 -16.85
N SER A 254 -6.06 3.06 -16.73
CA SER A 254 -5.07 3.71 -17.62
C SER A 254 -4.81 2.96 -18.91
N GLY A 255 -5.10 1.67 -18.96
CA GLY A 255 -4.86 0.82 -20.12
C GLY A 255 -4.40 -0.59 -19.77
N PRO A 256 -4.05 -1.43 -20.76
CA PRO A 256 -3.57 -2.79 -20.55
C PRO A 256 -2.13 -2.76 -20.02
N TYR A 257 -1.84 -3.74 -19.16
CA TYR A 257 -0.47 -4.12 -18.82
C TYR A 257 0.19 -4.91 -19.94
N ASP A 258 1.54 -5.03 -19.90
CA ASP A 258 2.29 -5.74 -20.96
C ASP A 258 1.80 -7.19 -21.11
N TYR A 259 1.42 -7.54 -22.35
CA TYR A 259 0.81 -8.84 -22.65
C TYR A 259 1.77 -10.01 -22.40
N GLU A 260 3.02 -9.92 -22.87
CA GLU A 260 3.99 -11.01 -22.73
C GLU A 260 4.46 -11.17 -21.28
N PHE A 261 4.56 -10.08 -20.55
CA PHE A 261 4.86 -10.13 -19.12
C PHE A 261 3.72 -10.84 -18.36
N ARG A 262 2.48 -10.41 -18.57
CA ARG A 262 1.31 -11.06 -17.96
C ARG A 262 1.20 -12.53 -18.35
N LYS A 263 1.34 -12.85 -19.63
CA LYS A 263 1.32 -14.24 -20.15
C LYS A 263 2.36 -15.10 -19.43
N LYS A 264 3.56 -14.58 -19.22
CA LYS A 264 4.62 -15.28 -18.48
C LYS A 264 4.24 -15.55 -17.03
N LEU A 265 3.60 -14.60 -16.36
CA LEU A 265 3.12 -14.76 -14.98
C LEU A 265 2.03 -15.84 -14.89
N VAL A 266 1.06 -15.84 -15.81
CA VAL A 266 0.02 -16.88 -15.89
C VAL A 266 0.63 -18.26 -16.11
N GLN A 267 1.53 -18.40 -17.06
CA GLN A 267 2.23 -19.67 -17.34
C GLN A 267 3.01 -20.19 -16.12
N LEU A 268 3.63 -19.28 -15.35
CA LEU A 268 4.36 -19.66 -14.14
C LEU A 268 3.39 -20.10 -13.04
N ALA A 269 2.26 -19.42 -12.88
CA ALA A 269 1.24 -19.79 -11.91
C ALA A 269 0.68 -21.18 -12.21
N GLU A 270 0.32 -21.46 -13.47
CA GLU A 270 -0.19 -22.76 -13.92
C GLU A 270 0.85 -23.87 -13.71
N ALA A 271 2.07 -23.68 -14.19
CA ALA A 271 3.14 -24.67 -14.11
C ALA A 271 3.53 -25.04 -12.67
N ASN A 272 3.31 -24.11 -11.72
CA ASN A 272 3.66 -24.33 -10.30
C ASN A 272 2.41 -24.52 -9.42
N LYS A 273 1.21 -24.61 -10.01
CA LYS A 273 -0.06 -24.80 -9.29
C LYS A 273 -0.32 -23.71 -8.23
N ILE A 274 0.08 -22.48 -8.52
CA ILE A 274 -0.15 -21.32 -7.65
C ILE A 274 -1.60 -20.85 -7.88
N PRO A 275 -2.42 -20.70 -6.84
CA PRO A 275 -3.79 -20.19 -7.00
C PRO A 275 -3.76 -18.75 -7.50
N TYR A 276 -4.39 -18.48 -8.64
CA TYR A 276 -4.45 -17.16 -9.25
C TYR A 276 -5.81 -16.86 -9.88
N ALA A 277 -6.04 -15.59 -10.19
CA ALA A 277 -7.12 -15.12 -11.05
C ALA A 277 -6.58 -14.00 -11.96
N VAL A 278 -7.19 -13.83 -13.14
CA VAL A 278 -6.89 -12.72 -14.04
C VAL A 278 -8.10 -11.83 -14.14
N ASP A 279 -7.93 -10.54 -13.83
CA ASP A 279 -9.03 -9.58 -13.74
C ASP A 279 -8.74 -8.28 -14.49
N VAL A 280 -9.79 -7.48 -14.70
CA VAL A 280 -9.77 -6.12 -15.23
C VAL A 280 -10.35 -5.19 -14.16
N TYR A 281 -9.65 -4.12 -13.83
CA TYR A 281 -10.05 -3.15 -12.81
C TYR A 281 -10.40 -1.78 -13.44
N PRO A 282 -11.68 -1.46 -13.66
CA PRO A 282 -12.07 -0.26 -14.40
C PRO A 282 -11.82 1.05 -13.64
N TYR A 283 -11.72 1.02 -12.31
CA TYR A 283 -11.58 2.21 -11.44
C TYR A 283 -10.33 2.13 -10.56
N TYR A 284 -9.21 1.72 -11.16
CA TYR A 284 -7.99 1.42 -10.45
C TYR A 284 -6.78 2.01 -11.17
N GLY A 285 -5.80 2.44 -10.42
CA GLY A 285 -4.46 2.80 -10.91
C GLY A 285 -3.40 2.14 -10.04
N SER A 286 -2.14 2.25 -10.42
CA SER A 286 -1.02 1.71 -9.66
C SER A 286 0.25 2.51 -9.92
N ASP A 287 1.29 2.26 -9.13
CA ASP A 287 2.65 2.76 -9.40
C ASP A 287 3.12 2.44 -10.83
N GLY A 288 2.68 1.32 -11.39
CA GLY A 288 3.02 0.93 -12.76
C GLY A 288 2.40 1.85 -13.80
N SER A 289 1.11 2.14 -13.69
CA SER A 289 0.42 3.09 -14.56
C SER A 289 0.93 4.51 -14.36
N ALA A 290 1.32 4.88 -13.14
CA ALA A 290 1.95 6.16 -12.84
C ALA A 290 3.33 6.29 -13.51
N ALA A 291 4.16 5.23 -13.48
CA ALA A 291 5.46 5.19 -14.16
C ALA A 291 5.33 5.39 -15.67
N LEU A 292 4.37 4.70 -16.31
CA LEU A 292 4.11 4.84 -17.75
C LEU A 292 3.65 6.26 -18.11
N ARG A 293 2.73 6.85 -17.32
CA ARG A 293 2.31 8.25 -17.51
C ARG A 293 3.45 9.24 -17.35
N ALA A 294 4.44 8.93 -16.49
CA ALA A 294 5.65 9.74 -16.31
C ALA A 294 6.71 9.55 -17.41
N GLY A 295 6.40 8.78 -18.47
CA GLY A 295 7.28 8.58 -19.63
C GLY A 295 8.35 7.50 -19.44
N LYS A 296 8.18 6.58 -18.49
CA LYS A 296 9.10 5.45 -18.34
C LYS A 296 8.87 4.40 -19.42
N ASP A 297 9.94 3.99 -20.10
CA ASP A 297 9.93 2.92 -21.12
C ASP A 297 10.10 1.55 -20.44
N TYR A 298 9.08 1.14 -19.68
CA TYR A 298 9.07 -0.14 -18.96
C TYR A 298 8.01 -1.08 -19.51
N LYS A 299 8.30 -2.38 -19.51
CA LYS A 299 7.25 -3.41 -19.53
C LYS A 299 6.69 -3.52 -18.13
N VAL A 300 5.40 -3.31 -17.98
CA VAL A 300 4.75 -3.29 -16.66
C VAL A 300 3.76 -4.43 -16.51
N ALA A 301 3.76 -5.08 -15.35
CA ALA A 301 2.72 -5.99 -14.91
C ALA A 301 2.32 -5.67 -13.46
N LEU A 302 1.11 -6.06 -13.10
CA LEU A 302 0.54 -5.88 -11.77
C LEU A 302 0.01 -7.21 -11.25
N ILE A 303 0.44 -7.60 -10.05
CA ILE A 303 -0.10 -8.74 -9.30
C ILE A 303 -0.25 -8.37 -7.83
N GLY A 304 -1.06 -9.13 -7.09
CA GLY A 304 -1.13 -8.96 -5.64
C GLY A 304 -2.11 -9.88 -4.95
N PRO A 305 -2.11 -9.92 -3.61
CA PRO A 305 -3.10 -10.69 -2.86
C PRO A 305 -4.49 -10.07 -3.05
N GLY A 306 -5.51 -10.91 -3.15
CA GLY A 306 -6.89 -10.40 -3.14
C GLY A 306 -7.22 -9.73 -1.80
N VAL A 307 -7.75 -8.51 -1.86
CA VAL A 307 -8.15 -7.72 -0.69
C VAL A 307 -9.60 -7.28 -0.86
N ALA A 308 -10.45 -7.67 0.09
CA ALA A 308 -11.85 -7.28 0.12
C ALA A 308 -12.02 -5.93 0.81
N ALA A 309 -13.00 -5.15 0.36
CA ALA A 309 -13.38 -3.85 0.92
C ALA A 309 -12.24 -2.81 0.93
N SER A 310 -11.46 -2.73 -0.17
CA SER A 310 -10.39 -1.74 -0.33
C SER A 310 -10.86 -0.33 -0.02
N HIS A 311 -9.95 0.50 0.53
CA HIS A 311 -10.19 1.84 1.06
C HIS A 311 -11.15 1.91 2.26
N GLY A 312 -11.59 0.74 2.76
CA GLY A 312 -12.40 0.60 3.97
C GLY A 312 -11.70 -0.16 5.09
N VAL A 313 -12.45 -1.00 5.82
CA VAL A 313 -11.88 -2.00 6.74
C VAL A 313 -11.68 -3.28 5.95
N GLU A 314 -10.47 -3.48 5.52
CA GLU A 314 -10.07 -4.49 4.54
C GLU A 314 -9.91 -5.86 5.17
N ARG A 315 -9.97 -6.88 4.30
CA ARG A 315 -9.66 -8.25 4.68
C ARG A 315 -8.91 -8.95 3.56
N THR A 316 -7.89 -9.71 3.95
CA THR A 316 -7.16 -10.63 3.06
C THR A 316 -6.92 -11.95 3.77
N HIS A 317 -6.28 -12.89 3.08
CA HIS A 317 -5.93 -14.19 3.65
C HIS A 317 -4.45 -14.52 3.42
N LYS A 318 -3.81 -15.14 4.41
CA LYS A 318 -2.40 -15.60 4.32
C LYS A 318 -2.11 -16.44 3.07
N LYS A 319 -3.08 -17.21 2.56
CA LYS A 319 -2.92 -17.99 1.33
C LYS A 319 -2.77 -17.11 0.10
N GLY A 320 -3.50 -16.00 -0.02
CA GLY A 320 -3.37 -15.06 -1.15
C GLY A 320 -2.04 -14.32 -1.11
N ILE A 321 -1.61 -13.90 0.08
CA ILE A 321 -0.29 -13.30 0.27
C ILE A 321 0.80 -14.31 -0.12
N GLN A 322 0.71 -15.57 0.34
CA GLN A 322 1.67 -16.61 -0.01
C GLN A 322 1.69 -16.92 -1.50
N ALA A 323 0.52 -17.01 -2.14
CA ALA A 323 0.43 -17.21 -3.59
C ALA A 323 1.13 -16.09 -4.38
N THR A 324 1.03 -14.84 -3.90
CA THR A 324 1.71 -13.69 -4.50
C THR A 324 3.23 -13.80 -4.31
N ILE A 325 3.70 -14.15 -3.11
CA ILE A 325 5.13 -14.41 -2.83
C ILE A 325 5.66 -15.51 -3.74
N ASP A 326 4.94 -16.64 -3.83
CA ASP A 326 5.36 -17.79 -4.64
C ASP A 326 5.46 -17.42 -6.13
N LEU A 327 4.52 -16.65 -6.66
CA LEU A 327 4.56 -16.21 -8.06
C LEU A 327 5.73 -15.27 -8.32
N CYS A 328 6.01 -14.33 -7.42
CA CYS A 328 7.19 -13.47 -7.49
C CYS A 328 8.50 -14.28 -7.49
N ILE A 329 8.62 -15.26 -6.58
CA ILE A 329 9.79 -16.15 -6.51
C ILE A 329 9.98 -16.90 -7.83
N LYS A 330 8.90 -17.49 -8.38
CA LYS A 330 8.97 -18.22 -9.66
C LYS A 330 9.34 -17.31 -10.81
N TYR A 331 8.87 -16.07 -10.80
CA TYR A 331 9.27 -15.09 -11.81
C TYR A 331 10.76 -14.76 -11.73
N ILE A 332 11.29 -14.47 -10.52
CA ILE A 332 12.72 -14.21 -10.30
C ILE A 332 13.56 -15.40 -10.72
N GLU A 333 13.22 -16.62 -10.31
CA GLU A 333 13.93 -17.86 -10.67
C GLU A 333 13.95 -18.11 -12.18
N SER A 334 12.86 -17.78 -12.88
CA SER A 334 12.77 -17.97 -14.33
C SER A 334 13.73 -17.07 -15.12
N ARG A 335 14.10 -15.92 -14.56
CA ARG A 335 15.08 -14.98 -15.15
C ARG A 335 16.49 -15.50 -15.07
N GLY A 336 16.87 -16.15 -13.96
CA GLY A 336 18.20 -16.75 -13.75
C GLY A 336 18.51 -17.88 -14.75
N LYS A 337 17.51 -18.69 -15.13
CA LYS A 337 17.66 -19.77 -16.10
C LYS A 337 17.98 -19.27 -17.53
N LYS A 338 17.44 -18.11 -17.94
CA LYS A 338 17.76 -17.48 -19.24
C LYS A 338 19.21 -16.99 -19.33
N LEU A 339 19.81 -16.55 -18.24
CA LEU A 339 21.23 -16.15 -18.17
C LEU A 339 22.13 -17.37 -18.34
N ALA A 340 21.85 -18.48 -17.69
CA ALA A 340 22.63 -19.73 -17.82
C ALA A 340 22.61 -20.30 -19.24
N ILE A 341 21.47 -20.24 -19.94
CA ILE A 341 21.33 -20.74 -21.33
C ILE A 341 22.07 -19.84 -22.34
N LYS A 342 22.15 -18.52 -22.14
CA LYS A 342 22.95 -17.60 -22.98
C LYS A 342 24.45 -17.86 -22.87
N TYR A 343 24.96 -18.22 -21.70
CA TYR A 343 26.39 -18.55 -21.50
C TYR A 343 26.80 -19.89 -22.12
N HIS A 344 25.86 -20.83 -22.29
CA HIS A 344 26.16 -22.12 -22.94
C HIS A 344 26.02 -22.11 -24.49
N LYS A 345 25.41 -21.07 -25.09
CA LYS A 345 25.31 -20.95 -26.56
C LYS A 345 26.47 -20.17 -27.20
N ASN A 346 27.35 -19.59 -26.42
CA ASN A 346 28.53 -18.84 -26.90
C ASN A 346 29.85 -19.51 -26.47
N ARG A 347 29.84 -20.83 -26.29
CA ARG A 347 31.08 -21.65 -26.15
C ARG A 347 31.16 -22.69 -27.26
#